data_23a36bd7679e6ac3d73193ad42c3ec77
#
_entry.id   23a36bd7679e6ac3d73193ad42c3ec77
#
_cell.length_a   1.000
_cell.length_b   1.000
_cell.length_c   1.000
_cell.angle_alpha   90.00
_cell.angle_beta   90.00
_cell.angle_gamma   90.00
#
_symmetry.space_group_name_H-M   'P 1'
#
loop_
_entity.id
_entity.type
_entity.pdbx_description
1 polymer ?
#
loop_
_entity_poly.entity_id
_entity_poly.type
_entity_poly.pdbx_seq_one_letter_code
_entity_poly.pdbx_strand_id
1 'polypeptide(L)'
;MNTQSMNTTKLKIQVALLAIVSLALLPTIATAHGGEEHVTGTVTKISDASVTVKTTAGKTVEVAFDAKMTTYVRAKQPIQKTDIKVGDKIVIHAMEVNEKLVAHSVELGAATAAQKSK
;
A
#
# COMPACT_ATOMS: atom_id res chain seq x y z
N MET A 1 -25.53 -10.92 -54.99
CA MET A 1 -26.42 -11.38 -53.95
C MET A 1 -25.77 -11.81 -52.66
N ASN A 2 -24.45 -11.73 -52.54
CA ASN A 2 -23.75 -12.17 -51.34
C ASN A 2 -23.29 -11.04 -50.43
N THR A 3 -23.87 -9.86 -50.59
CA THR A 3 -23.48 -8.71 -49.76
C THR A 3 -23.77 -8.88 -48.29
N GLN A 4 -24.79 -9.66 -47.95
CA GLN A 4 -25.13 -9.91 -46.54
C GLN A 4 -24.09 -10.79 -45.83
N SER A 5 -23.52 -11.77 -46.52
CA SER A 5 -22.52 -12.62 -45.88
C SER A 5 -21.20 -11.88 -45.64
N MET A 6 -20.87 -10.90 -46.48
CA MET A 6 -19.68 -10.07 -46.29
C MET A 6 -19.82 -9.15 -45.06
N ASN A 7 -20.99 -8.62 -44.86
CA ASN A 7 -21.24 -7.75 -43.69
C ASN A 7 -21.14 -8.53 -42.37
N THR A 8 -21.63 -9.75 -42.37
CA THR A 8 -21.55 -10.60 -41.20
C THR A 8 -20.11 -10.93 -40.84
N THR A 9 -19.29 -11.17 -41.81
CA THR A 9 -17.87 -11.48 -41.60
C THR A 9 -17.13 -10.27 -41.03
N LYS A 10 -17.38 -9.08 -41.60
CA LYS A 10 -16.77 -7.85 -41.08
C LYS A 10 -17.18 -7.56 -39.65
N LEU A 11 -18.45 -7.78 -39.30
CA LEU A 11 -18.96 -7.57 -37.97
C LEU A 11 -18.28 -8.49 -36.95
N LYS A 12 -18.10 -9.75 -37.33
CA LYS A 12 -17.41 -10.72 -36.46
C LYS A 12 -15.96 -10.33 -36.17
N ILE A 13 -15.26 -9.84 -37.18
CA ILE A 13 -13.88 -9.40 -37.04
C ILE A 13 -13.78 -8.18 -36.11
N GLN A 14 -14.71 -7.24 -36.26
CA GLN A 14 -14.72 -6.06 -35.37
C GLN A 14 -14.96 -6.42 -33.91
N VAL A 15 -15.85 -7.34 -33.65
CA VAL A 15 -16.13 -7.79 -32.29
C VAL A 15 -14.92 -8.49 -31.69
N ALA A 16 -14.23 -9.32 -32.47
CA ALA A 16 -13.02 -10.00 -32.02
C ALA A 16 -11.90 -9.02 -31.68
N LEU A 17 -11.72 -7.96 -32.47
CA LEU A 17 -10.74 -6.92 -32.23
C LEU A 17 -11.03 -6.13 -30.95
N LEU A 18 -12.28 -5.81 -30.71
CA LEU A 18 -12.69 -5.12 -29.49
C LEU A 18 -12.41 -5.96 -28.22
N ALA A 19 -12.64 -7.26 -28.31
CA ALA A 19 -12.37 -8.17 -27.19
C ALA A 19 -10.87 -8.24 -26.87
N ILE A 20 -10.01 -8.22 -27.89
CA ILE A 20 -8.57 -8.25 -27.70
C ILE A 20 -8.08 -6.94 -27.05
N VAL A 21 -8.58 -5.81 -27.50
CA VAL A 21 -8.22 -4.50 -26.95
C VAL A 21 -8.66 -4.40 -25.49
N SER A 22 -9.83 -4.92 -25.17
CA SER A 22 -10.33 -4.93 -23.80
C SER A 22 -9.44 -5.74 -22.86
N LEU A 23 -8.92 -6.87 -23.34
CA LEU A 23 -8.01 -7.71 -22.55
C LEU A 23 -6.66 -7.02 -22.32
N ALA A 24 -6.17 -6.24 -23.30
CA ALA A 24 -4.90 -5.52 -23.17
C ALA A 24 -4.96 -4.35 -22.19
N LEU A 25 -6.16 -3.87 -21.87
CA LEU A 25 -6.36 -2.78 -20.92
C LEU A 25 -6.46 -3.24 -19.46
N LEU A 26 -6.42 -4.54 -19.19
CA LEU A 26 -6.36 -5.04 -17.84
C LEU A 26 -5.04 -4.60 -17.21
N PRO A 27 -5.09 -3.88 -16.06
CA PRO A 27 -3.87 -3.49 -15.41
C PRO A 27 -3.12 -4.75 -14.97
N THR A 28 -1.93 -4.92 -15.49
CA THR A 28 -1.01 -5.90 -14.94
C THR A 28 -0.63 -5.38 -13.57
N ILE A 29 -1.20 -5.98 -12.54
CA ILE A 29 -0.73 -5.74 -11.19
C ILE A 29 0.63 -6.40 -11.12
N ALA A 30 1.66 -5.60 -11.32
CA ALA A 30 3.02 -6.05 -11.05
C ALA A 30 3.14 -6.17 -9.54
N THR A 31 2.95 -7.34 -9.02
CA THR A 31 3.26 -7.63 -7.63
C THR A 31 4.77 -7.69 -7.51
N ALA A 32 5.36 -6.68 -6.91
CA ALA A 32 6.74 -6.75 -6.49
C ALA A 32 6.82 -7.76 -5.35
N HIS A 33 7.32 -8.94 -5.66
CA HIS A 33 7.44 -10.01 -4.67
C HIS A 33 8.75 -9.90 -3.91
N GLY A 34 8.67 -9.92 -2.59
CA GLY A 34 9.82 -10.10 -1.71
C GLY A 34 10.68 -8.87 -1.52
N GLY A 35 10.20 -7.69 -1.90
CA GLY A 35 10.89 -6.43 -1.63
C GLY A 35 10.46 -5.80 -0.32
N GLU A 36 11.35 -5.03 0.27
CA GLU A 36 11.01 -4.16 1.37
C GLU A 36 10.16 -3.00 0.85
N GLU A 37 9.02 -2.78 1.47
CA GLU A 37 8.11 -1.70 1.10
C GLU A 37 8.20 -0.58 2.13
N HIS A 38 8.31 0.66 1.66
CA HIS A 38 8.38 1.83 2.50
C HIS A 38 7.02 2.52 2.54
N VAL A 39 6.39 2.54 3.71
CA VAL A 39 5.13 3.23 3.91
C VAL A 39 5.40 4.52 4.66
N THR A 40 5.22 5.64 4.00
CA THR A 40 5.45 6.97 4.58
C THR A 40 4.14 7.74 4.64
N GLY A 41 3.84 8.30 5.78
CA GLY A 41 2.61 9.08 5.94
C GLY A 41 2.33 9.50 7.38
N THR A 42 1.05 9.59 7.69
CA THR A 42 0.56 9.99 9.01
C THR A 42 -0.31 8.90 9.60
N VAL A 43 -0.11 8.61 10.87
CA VAL A 43 -0.90 7.61 11.59
C VAL A 43 -2.34 8.10 11.73
N THR A 44 -3.29 7.33 11.24
CA THR A 44 -4.73 7.61 11.37
C THR A 44 -5.42 6.69 12.36
N LYS A 45 -4.84 5.52 12.61
CA LYS A 45 -5.37 4.56 13.58
C LYS A 45 -4.22 3.72 14.11
N ILE A 46 -4.26 3.39 15.37
CA ILE A 46 -3.28 2.54 16.04
C ILE A 46 -3.97 1.50 16.92
N SER A 47 -3.49 0.28 16.86
CA SER A 47 -3.94 -0.82 17.72
C SER A 47 -2.73 -1.60 18.22
N ASP A 48 -2.94 -2.58 19.07
CA ASP A 48 -1.86 -3.42 19.57
C ASP A 48 -1.22 -4.27 18.46
N ALA A 49 -1.98 -4.60 17.44
CA ALA A 49 -1.54 -5.52 16.38
C ALA A 49 -1.17 -4.83 15.08
N SER A 50 -1.59 -3.58 14.86
CA SER A 50 -1.38 -2.91 13.58
C SER A 50 -1.47 -1.40 13.68
N VAL A 51 -0.98 -0.73 12.65
CA VAL A 51 -1.11 0.71 12.48
C VAL A 51 -1.69 0.99 11.09
N THR A 52 -2.58 1.97 11.03
CA THR A 52 -3.13 2.45 9.76
C THR A 52 -2.52 3.80 9.46
N VAL A 53 -1.97 3.93 8.27
CA VAL A 53 -1.24 5.11 7.81
C VAL A 53 -1.91 5.67 6.57
N LYS A 54 -2.15 6.97 6.57
CA LYS A 54 -2.51 7.69 5.35
C LYS A 54 -1.22 8.15 4.70
N THR A 55 -0.91 7.57 3.55
CA THR A 55 0.35 7.86 2.86
C THR A 55 0.35 9.25 2.25
N THR A 56 1.54 9.72 1.88
CA THR A 56 1.70 11.00 1.17
C THR A 56 1.00 11.01 -0.18
N ALA A 57 0.75 9.84 -0.77
CA ALA A 57 -0.02 9.70 -2.00
C ALA A 57 -1.54 9.70 -1.77
N GLY A 58 -2.01 9.83 -0.52
CA GLY A 58 -3.42 9.85 -0.17
C GLY A 58 -4.05 8.47 0.01
N LYS A 59 -3.27 7.41 -0.03
CA LYS A 59 -3.76 6.05 0.19
C LYS A 59 -3.76 5.71 1.68
N THR A 60 -4.69 4.84 2.07
CA THR A 60 -4.73 4.30 3.43
C THR A 60 -4.16 2.89 3.40
N VAL A 61 -3.15 2.65 4.22
CA VAL A 61 -2.43 1.38 4.28
C VAL A 61 -2.40 0.90 5.72
N GLU A 62 -2.74 -0.37 5.93
CA GLU A 62 -2.63 -1.02 7.23
C GLU A 62 -1.38 -1.89 7.25
N VAL A 63 -0.57 -1.74 8.30
CA VAL A 63 0.67 -2.51 8.48
C VAL A 63 0.61 -3.20 9.84
N ALA A 64 0.80 -4.51 9.85
CA ALA A 64 0.80 -5.30 11.07
C ALA A 64 2.13 -5.16 11.81
N PHE A 65 2.09 -5.27 13.12
CA PHE A 65 3.28 -5.39 13.96
C PHE A 65 3.57 -6.84 14.27
N ASP A 66 4.85 -7.16 14.33
CA ASP A 66 5.32 -8.47 14.80
C ASP A 66 6.11 -8.27 16.09
N ALA A 67 5.71 -8.97 17.15
CA ALA A 67 6.29 -8.80 18.47
C ALA A 67 7.79 -9.15 18.54
N LYS A 68 8.25 -9.99 17.60
CA LYS A 68 9.65 -10.43 17.57
C LYS A 68 10.51 -9.66 16.60
N MET A 69 9.90 -9.10 15.55
CA MET A 69 10.65 -8.52 14.43
C MET A 69 10.55 -7.01 14.35
N THR A 70 9.44 -6.43 14.81
CA THR A 70 9.21 -4.99 14.64
C THR A 70 10.01 -4.18 15.65
N THR A 71 10.84 -3.26 15.16
CA THR A 71 11.57 -2.31 15.99
C THR A 71 10.95 -0.93 15.85
N TYR A 72 11.06 -0.11 16.89
CA TYR A 72 10.47 1.22 16.96
C TYR A 72 11.52 2.25 17.35
N VAL A 73 11.65 3.32 16.56
CA VAL A 73 12.63 4.39 16.84
C VAL A 73 12.01 5.76 16.59
N ARG A 74 12.52 6.77 17.31
CA ARG A 74 12.25 8.17 17.07
C ARG A 74 13.56 8.94 17.20
N ALA A 75 13.94 9.66 16.14
CA ALA A 75 15.21 10.39 16.10
C ALA A 75 16.40 9.50 16.45
N LYS A 76 16.43 8.28 15.90
CA LYS A 76 17.46 7.26 16.13
C LYS A 76 17.50 6.68 17.54
N GLN A 77 16.55 7.04 18.38
CA GLN A 77 16.44 6.50 19.74
C GLN A 77 15.33 5.45 19.81
N PRO A 78 15.58 4.31 20.47
CA PRO A 78 14.54 3.30 20.63
C PRO A 78 13.37 3.83 21.42
N ILE A 79 12.16 3.51 20.98
CA ILE A 79 10.91 3.85 21.66
C ILE A 79 10.06 2.60 21.78
N GLN A 80 8.92 2.73 22.45
CA GLN A 80 7.96 1.65 22.57
C GLN A 80 6.80 1.84 21.61
N LYS A 81 6.13 0.76 21.26
CA LYS A 81 4.95 0.79 20.40
C LYS A 81 3.89 1.75 20.94
N THR A 82 3.74 1.83 22.27
CA THR A 82 2.78 2.71 22.93
C THR A 82 3.08 4.20 22.74
N ASP A 83 4.28 4.54 22.30
CA ASP A 83 4.65 5.91 21.98
C ASP A 83 4.11 6.40 20.65
N ILE A 84 3.60 5.49 19.82
CA ILE A 84 2.99 5.83 18.53
C ILE A 84 1.58 6.35 18.77
N LYS A 85 1.27 7.51 18.21
CA LYS A 85 -0.05 8.15 18.38
C LYS A 85 -0.63 8.57 17.06
N VAL A 86 -1.95 8.64 16.98
CA VAL A 86 -2.65 9.19 15.84
C VAL A 86 -2.16 10.61 15.59
N GLY A 87 -1.85 10.93 14.33
CA GLY A 87 -1.28 12.21 13.94
C GLY A 87 0.23 12.20 13.82
N ASP A 88 0.92 11.17 14.31
CA ASP A 88 2.37 11.06 14.16
C ASP A 88 2.76 10.86 12.71
N LYS A 89 3.86 11.48 12.31
CA LYS A 89 4.51 11.20 11.04
C LYS A 89 5.34 9.93 11.20
N ILE A 90 5.22 9.05 10.21
CA ILE A 90 5.79 7.71 10.34
C ILE A 90 6.39 7.25 9.01
N VAL A 91 7.50 6.55 9.11
CA VAL A 91 8.10 5.79 8.01
C VAL A 91 8.18 4.34 8.48
N ILE A 92 7.59 3.45 7.73
CA ILE A 92 7.59 2.03 8.05
C ILE A 92 8.32 1.28 6.95
N HIS A 93 9.30 0.50 7.34
CA HIS A 93 9.90 -0.50 6.47
C HIS A 93 9.18 -1.80 6.73
N ALA A 94 8.45 -2.27 5.73
CA ALA A 94 7.59 -3.43 5.85
C ALA A 94 7.94 -4.47 4.80
N MET A 95 7.61 -5.71 5.10
CA MET A 95 7.70 -6.82 4.16
C MET A 95 6.33 -7.44 3.98
N GLU A 96 6.06 -7.91 2.78
CA GLU A 96 4.81 -8.60 2.53
C GLU A 96 4.94 -10.06 2.96
N VAL A 97 4.07 -10.46 3.89
CA VAL A 97 3.98 -11.83 4.38
C VAL A 97 2.55 -12.29 4.27
N ASN A 98 2.28 -13.31 3.47
CA ASN A 98 0.94 -13.84 3.24
C ASN A 98 -0.06 -12.74 2.83
N GLU A 99 0.32 -11.92 1.85
CA GLU A 99 -0.50 -10.83 1.31
C GLU A 99 -0.78 -9.70 2.32
N LYS A 100 -0.05 -9.66 3.43
CA LYS A 100 -0.16 -8.60 4.44
C LYS A 100 1.19 -7.93 4.63
N LEU A 101 1.15 -6.62 4.84
CA LEU A 101 2.36 -5.89 5.20
C LEU A 101 2.64 -6.07 6.68
N VAL A 102 3.86 -6.48 6.99
CA VAL A 102 4.36 -6.64 8.36
C VAL A 102 5.54 -5.72 8.55
N ALA A 103 5.46 -4.86 9.57
CA ALA A 103 6.51 -3.90 9.85
C ALA A 103 7.78 -4.61 10.37
N HIS A 104 8.88 -4.29 9.74
CA HIS A 104 10.22 -4.66 10.21
C HIS A 104 10.79 -3.54 11.10
N SER A 105 10.64 -2.31 10.66
CA SER A 105 11.10 -1.13 11.39
C SER A 105 10.06 -0.03 11.28
N VAL A 106 9.81 0.65 12.38
CA VAL A 106 8.91 1.80 12.46
C VAL A 106 9.71 2.99 12.95
N GLU A 107 9.81 4.03 12.13
CA GLU A 107 10.49 5.25 12.48
C GLU A 107 9.48 6.39 12.58
N LEU A 108 9.39 7.01 13.75
CA LEU A 108 8.57 8.20 13.95
C LEU A 108 9.38 9.45 13.65
N GLY A 109 8.72 10.43 13.07
CA GLY A 109 9.30 11.75 12.92
C GLY A 109 9.56 12.40 14.28
N ALA A 110 10.34 13.48 14.28
CA ALA A 110 10.57 14.25 15.50
C ALA A 110 9.25 14.71 16.09
N ALA A 111 9.15 14.73 17.42
CA ALA A 111 7.95 15.18 18.10
C ALA A 111 7.59 16.60 17.67
N THR A 112 6.31 16.82 17.36
CA THR A 112 5.82 18.15 17.05
C THR A 112 5.76 19.01 18.32
N ALA A 113 5.68 20.32 18.16
CA ALA A 113 5.54 21.22 19.30
C ALA A 113 4.33 20.88 20.17
N ALA A 114 3.24 20.40 19.58
CA ALA A 114 2.06 19.98 20.32
C ALA A 114 2.31 18.73 21.17
N GLN A 115 3.20 17.85 20.73
CA GLN A 115 3.58 16.66 21.49
C GLN A 115 4.57 16.97 22.62
N LYS A 116 5.36 18.02 22.46
CA LYS A 116 6.34 18.44 23.45
C LYS A 116 5.72 19.22 24.61
N SER A 117 4.54 19.76 24.44
CA SER A 117 3.88 20.60 25.44
C SER A 117 3.32 19.82 26.63
N LYS A 118 3.60 18.57 26.70
CA LYS A 118 3.30 17.74 27.85
C LYS A 118 4.59 17.47 28.62
#